data_670c21eccce1b984318427e125ffefa0
#
_entry.id   670c21eccce1b984318427e125ffefa0
#
_cell.length_a   1.000
_cell.length_b   1.000
_cell.length_c   1.000
_cell.angle_alpha   90.00
_cell.angle_beta   90.00
_cell.angle_gamma   90.00
#
_symmetry.space_group_name_H-M   'P 1'
#
loop_
_entity.id
_entity.type
_entity.pdbx_description
1 polymer ?
#
loop_
_entity_poly.entity_id
_entity_poly.type
_entity_poly.pdbx_seq_one_letter_code
_entity_poly.pdbx_strand_id
1 'polypeptide(L)'
;MTINRRELLGYGAAALGATVIGLPQIAKAAGELTIAYNVNLPSWDPTTGPSAVNPTIQGLYQSVFDQFIPQKPDLSFAPGLLTEWGWNDDRSKIMMTVREGVTWHDGSPFTAEDVVWSLQRAGDEKTGNPIQFVWKNVNNFKIDDNKITGDVVQFDPVYFKWMSFLTGYIMPKAYYEKVGAEGFEKAPIGTGPYMVDKFERNAFLRLKANPNYWGGKPAFENVTIKFVTDAASRVAEIESGSSQVTLEIPYEEYDRLIAKDGLAGSCNNVSDIGMIFFNDIDVMLDRNVRQAAVMAVDKKLLVDRLLRGYGQPIDTLETPEYEAYDPSIKVEHNPEKARELLAASGYSPEKPVKFTIQTTKGFKPKDYEMVQAIVGMWRKVGIEASIEVYEIAKHYELRAADKLAPAAFYNWGNAIGDPTTSTGFATYGPSPHSVWDSQDLIDMINPLWGEKDETKRVAGWKAVDKYIAEQAYVLPLIQYAQPIVHAKGVNVVQHVSGALLPALMTPA
;
A
#
# COMPACT_ATOMS: atom_id res chain seq x y z
N MET A 1 -40.98 -19.45 -61.04
CA MET A 1 -42.08 -19.36 -60.06
C MET A 1 -41.59 -18.37 -58.97
N THR A 2 -42.07 -17.16 -59.10
CA THR A 2 -41.76 -16.03 -58.21
C THR A 2 -42.81 -16.03 -57.12
N ILE A 3 -42.39 -16.23 -55.87
CA ILE A 3 -43.24 -16.10 -54.67
C ILE A 3 -43.22 -14.64 -54.20
N ASN A 4 -44.43 -14.10 -54.15
CA ASN A 4 -44.74 -12.69 -53.92
C ASN A 4 -44.72 -12.36 -52.42
N ARG A 5 -44.08 -11.23 -52.03
CA ARG A 5 -43.83 -10.76 -50.68
C ARG A 5 -45.04 -10.28 -49.84
N ARG A 6 -46.28 -10.60 -50.25
CA ARG A 6 -47.52 -10.06 -49.70
C ARG A 6 -48.41 -11.03 -48.91
N GLU A 7 -47.99 -12.26 -48.70
CA GLU A 7 -48.84 -13.27 -48.00
C GLU A 7 -48.35 -13.74 -46.65
N LEU A 8 -47.49 -12.95 -45.98
CA LEU A 8 -46.97 -13.28 -44.65
C LEU A 8 -47.38 -12.28 -43.56
N LEU A 9 -48.54 -11.64 -43.72
CA LEU A 9 -49.12 -10.76 -42.69
C LEU A 9 -50.55 -11.21 -42.37
N GLY A 10 -50.62 -12.21 -41.57
CA GLY A 10 -51.92 -12.64 -41.02
C GLY A 10 -51.81 -13.95 -40.28
N TYR A 11 -51.51 -13.86 -38.99
CA TYR A 11 -51.94 -14.70 -37.86
C TYR A 11 -51.00 -14.54 -36.67
N GLY A 12 -51.52 -14.04 -35.54
CA GLY A 12 -50.94 -14.26 -34.25
C GLY A 12 -50.68 -13.02 -33.38
N ALA A 13 -51.73 -12.32 -33.03
CA ALA A 13 -51.71 -11.57 -31.77
C ALA A 13 -51.79 -12.61 -30.64
N ALA A 14 -50.66 -12.93 -30.03
CA ALA A 14 -50.58 -13.71 -28.80
C ALA A 14 -49.59 -13.03 -27.86
N ALA A 15 -50.13 -12.51 -26.76
CA ALA A 15 -49.53 -12.26 -25.45
C ALA A 15 -48.02 -12.04 -25.42
N LEU A 16 -47.59 -10.78 -25.44
CA LEU A 16 -46.30 -10.35 -24.89
C LEU A 16 -46.39 -10.49 -23.35
N GLY A 17 -46.16 -11.68 -22.85
CA GLY A 17 -45.73 -11.91 -21.50
C GLY A 17 -44.32 -11.29 -21.38
N ALA A 18 -44.16 -10.23 -20.59
CA ALA A 18 -42.86 -9.72 -20.20
C ALA A 18 -42.15 -10.83 -19.40
N THR A 19 -41.39 -11.66 -20.07
CA THR A 19 -40.36 -12.47 -19.45
C THR A 19 -39.31 -11.46 -18.99
N VAL A 20 -39.34 -11.12 -17.71
CA VAL A 20 -38.19 -10.59 -17.01
C VAL A 20 -37.10 -11.65 -17.22
N ILE A 21 -36.19 -11.39 -18.16
CA ILE A 21 -34.95 -12.16 -18.27
C ILE A 21 -34.20 -11.82 -16.98
N GLY A 22 -34.44 -12.59 -15.92
CA GLY A 22 -33.59 -12.61 -14.77
C GLY A 22 -32.18 -12.87 -15.27
N LEU A 23 -31.27 -11.94 -15.06
CA LEU A 23 -29.85 -12.20 -15.25
C LEU A 23 -29.57 -13.56 -14.61
N PRO A 24 -28.84 -14.46 -15.25
CA PRO A 24 -28.50 -15.71 -14.63
C PRO A 24 -27.73 -15.39 -13.38
N GLN A 25 -28.34 -15.54 -12.22
CA GLN A 25 -27.61 -15.74 -10.98
C GLN A 25 -26.82 -17.04 -11.25
N ILE A 26 -25.59 -16.89 -11.66
CA ILE A 26 -24.63 -17.98 -11.59
C ILE A 26 -24.53 -18.27 -10.10
N ALA A 27 -25.31 -19.23 -9.62
CA ALA A 27 -25.08 -19.85 -8.33
C ALA A 27 -23.68 -20.46 -8.44
N LYS A 28 -22.64 -19.69 -8.07
CA LYS A 28 -21.31 -20.24 -7.92
C LYS A 28 -21.39 -21.29 -6.84
N ALA A 29 -20.76 -22.44 -7.07
CA ALA A 29 -20.71 -23.53 -6.13
C ALA A 29 -20.31 -22.99 -4.75
N ALA A 30 -20.96 -23.45 -3.70
CA ALA A 30 -20.59 -23.06 -2.35
C ALA A 30 -19.06 -23.34 -2.16
N GLY A 31 -18.31 -22.32 -1.75
CA GLY A 31 -16.87 -22.44 -1.60
C GLY A 31 -16.00 -21.83 -2.72
N GLU A 32 -16.59 -21.25 -3.77
CA GLU A 32 -15.84 -20.56 -4.85
C GLU A 32 -15.87 -19.04 -4.66
N LEU A 33 -14.70 -18.39 -4.75
CA LEU A 33 -14.55 -16.94 -4.73
C LEU A 33 -13.77 -16.48 -5.97
N THR A 34 -14.24 -15.45 -6.65
CA THR A 34 -13.51 -14.81 -7.75
C THR A 34 -13.32 -13.32 -7.44
N ILE A 35 -12.08 -12.85 -7.55
CA ILE A 35 -11.68 -11.48 -7.27
C ILE A 35 -11.10 -10.87 -8.54
N ALA A 36 -11.59 -9.70 -8.96
CA ALA A 36 -10.93 -8.89 -9.99
C ALA A 36 -9.92 -7.95 -9.32
N TYR A 37 -8.64 -8.25 -9.52
CA TYR A 37 -7.52 -7.60 -8.83
C TYR A 37 -6.82 -6.59 -9.73
N ASN A 38 -6.38 -5.47 -9.17
CA ASN A 38 -5.87 -4.31 -9.91
C ASN A 38 -4.40 -4.39 -10.32
N VAL A 39 -3.63 -5.35 -9.81
CA VAL A 39 -2.20 -5.50 -10.08
C VAL A 39 -1.85 -6.94 -10.43
N ASN A 40 -0.78 -7.09 -11.21
CA ASN A 40 -0.19 -8.38 -11.53
C ASN A 40 0.80 -8.83 -10.45
N LEU A 41 1.03 -10.14 -10.34
CA LEU A 41 2.09 -10.70 -9.52
C LEU A 41 3.38 -10.82 -10.36
N PRO A 42 4.44 -10.07 -10.03
CA PRO A 42 5.66 -10.06 -10.85
C PRO A 42 6.57 -11.25 -10.60
N SER A 43 6.61 -11.78 -9.40
CA SER A 43 7.43 -12.92 -8.98
C SER A 43 6.77 -13.66 -7.82
N TRP A 44 7.11 -14.93 -7.63
CA TRP A 44 6.72 -15.70 -6.44
C TRP A 44 7.70 -15.57 -5.27
N ASP A 45 8.83 -14.92 -5.45
CA ASP A 45 9.71 -14.61 -4.34
C ASP A 45 9.27 -13.30 -3.66
N PRO A 46 8.62 -13.37 -2.49
CA PRO A 46 8.08 -12.18 -1.82
C PRO A 46 9.17 -11.33 -1.16
N THR A 47 10.41 -11.83 -1.13
CA THR A 47 11.52 -11.19 -0.42
C THR A 47 12.42 -10.35 -1.31
N THR A 48 12.17 -10.32 -2.63
CA THR A 48 13.03 -9.67 -3.62
C THR A 48 12.26 -8.71 -4.53
N GLY A 49 13.00 -7.77 -5.12
CA GLY A 49 12.53 -6.90 -6.18
C GLY A 49 11.51 -5.82 -5.80
N PRO A 50 11.12 -5.00 -6.78
CA PRO A 50 10.22 -3.86 -6.58
C PRO A 50 8.81 -4.25 -6.12
N SER A 51 8.37 -5.47 -6.40
CA SER A 51 7.07 -5.99 -6.00
C SER A 51 6.91 -6.13 -4.49
N ALA A 52 8.02 -6.32 -3.78
CA ALA A 52 8.02 -6.40 -2.33
C ALA A 52 7.52 -5.13 -1.62
N VAL A 53 7.54 -3.98 -2.30
CA VAL A 53 7.16 -2.68 -1.70
C VAL A 53 5.70 -2.25 -1.96
N ASN A 54 4.93 -3.01 -2.75
CA ASN A 54 3.54 -2.65 -3.04
C ASN A 54 2.56 -3.32 -2.06
N PRO A 55 1.84 -2.56 -1.22
CA PRO A 55 0.88 -3.12 -0.25
C PRO A 55 -0.21 -3.99 -0.89
N THR A 56 -0.68 -3.62 -2.08
CA THR A 56 -1.73 -4.40 -2.76
C THR A 56 -1.24 -5.81 -3.12
N ILE A 57 0.00 -5.97 -3.59
CA ILE A 57 0.59 -7.28 -3.89
C ILE A 57 0.75 -8.13 -2.63
N GLN A 58 0.94 -7.52 -1.46
CA GLN A 58 1.08 -8.25 -0.20
C GLN A 58 -0.12 -9.17 0.09
N GLY A 59 -1.32 -8.78 -0.32
CA GLY A 59 -2.50 -9.64 -0.21
C GLY A 59 -2.40 -10.95 -1.00
N LEU A 60 -1.70 -10.93 -2.15
CA LEU A 60 -1.43 -12.13 -2.95
C LEU A 60 -0.41 -13.03 -2.25
N TYR A 61 0.69 -12.45 -1.76
CA TYR A 61 1.70 -13.21 -1.02
C TYR A 61 1.15 -13.83 0.26
N GLN A 62 0.39 -13.09 1.05
CA GLN A 62 -0.23 -13.58 2.30
C GLN A 62 -1.31 -14.64 2.04
N SER A 63 -1.74 -14.85 0.80
CA SER A 63 -2.57 -16.00 0.47
C SER A 63 -1.78 -17.32 0.46
N VAL A 64 -0.47 -17.27 0.16
CA VAL A 64 0.38 -18.45 -0.04
C VAL A 64 1.44 -18.61 1.04
N PHE A 65 1.96 -17.50 1.53
CA PHE A 65 3.02 -17.44 2.53
C PHE A 65 2.53 -16.82 3.83
N ASP A 66 3.08 -17.24 4.94
CA ASP A 66 2.94 -16.51 6.20
C ASP A 66 4.13 -15.57 6.41
N GLN A 67 3.83 -14.43 7.02
CA GLN A 67 4.85 -13.53 7.56
C GLN A 67 5.41 -14.09 8.86
N PHE A 68 6.61 -13.63 9.28
CA PHE A 68 7.14 -13.96 10.60
C PHE A 68 6.14 -13.60 11.70
N ILE A 69 5.60 -12.39 11.63
CA ILE A 69 4.61 -11.82 12.56
C ILE A 69 3.48 -11.24 11.73
N PRO A 70 2.28 -11.80 11.73
CA PRO A 70 1.15 -11.25 10.96
C PRO A 70 0.59 -9.98 11.58
N GLN A 71 0.16 -9.04 10.73
CA GLN A 71 -0.63 -7.90 11.15
C GLN A 71 -2.13 -8.19 11.06
N LYS A 72 -2.88 -7.68 12.03
CA LYS A 72 -4.33 -7.59 11.95
C LYS A 72 -4.77 -6.45 11.04
N PRO A 73 -6.06 -6.39 10.67
CA PRO A 73 -6.60 -5.31 9.83
C PRO A 73 -6.35 -3.88 10.36
N ASP A 74 -6.18 -3.72 11.68
CA ASP A 74 -5.88 -2.46 12.38
C ASP A 74 -4.36 -2.17 12.52
N LEU A 75 -3.51 -2.93 11.84
CA LEU A 75 -2.05 -2.93 11.90
C LEU A 75 -1.44 -3.41 13.23
N SER A 76 -2.22 -3.83 14.22
CA SER A 76 -1.67 -4.47 15.41
C SER A 76 -1.09 -5.86 15.08
N PHE A 77 -0.12 -6.30 15.89
CA PHE A 77 0.56 -7.57 15.66
C PHE A 77 -0.16 -8.74 16.36
N ALA A 78 -0.04 -9.92 15.79
CA ALA A 78 -0.57 -11.15 16.35
C ALA A 78 0.47 -12.29 16.32
N PRO A 79 0.42 -13.25 17.25
CA PRO A 79 1.21 -14.46 17.13
C PRO A 79 0.89 -15.22 15.84
N GLY A 80 1.93 -15.44 15.03
CA GLY A 80 1.90 -16.18 13.77
C GLY A 80 2.83 -17.38 13.79
N LEU A 81 3.72 -17.47 12.82
CA LEU A 81 4.81 -18.45 12.82
C LEU A 81 5.82 -18.18 13.93
N LEU A 82 5.98 -16.93 14.34
CA LEU A 82 6.54 -16.59 15.64
C LEU A 82 5.40 -16.44 16.64
N THR A 83 5.44 -17.19 17.75
CA THR A 83 4.44 -17.12 18.82
C THR A 83 4.80 -16.11 19.89
N GLU A 84 6.10 -15.88 20.08
CA GLU A 84 6.68 -14.89 20.98
C GLU A 84 7.90 -14.28 20.32
N TRP A 85 8.14 -12.99 20.58
CA TRP A 85 9.31 -12.26 20.09
C TRP A 85 9.61 -11.09 21.02
N GLY A 86 10.88 -10.68 21.06
CA GLY A 86 11.30 -9.55 21.87
C GLY A 86 12.81 -9.43 21.98
N TRP A 87 13.19 -8.48 22.80
CA TRP A 87 14.56 -8.20 23.17
C TRP A 87 14.83 -8.76 24.58
N ASN A 88 16.07 -9.15 24.86
CA ASN A 88 16.47 -9.32 26.25
C ASN A 88 16.59 -7.93 26.97
N ASP A 89 16.81 -7.93 28.28
CA ASP A 89 16.73 -6.73 29.12
C ASP A 89 17.68 -5.61 28.67
N ASP A 90 18.89 -5.95 28.25
CA ASP A 90 19.90 -4.98 27.79
C ASP A 90 19.83 -4.68 26.29
N ARG A 91 18.93 -5.38 25.57
CA ARG A 91 18.73 -5.29 24.12
C ARG A 91 19.94 -5.67 23.27
N SER A 92 20.82 -6.50 23.83
CA SER A 92 21.96 -7.08 23.11
C SER A 92 21.58 -8.33 22.30
N LYS A 93 20.38 -8.90 22.55
CA LYS A 93 19.88 -10.07 21.85
C LYS A 93 18.41 -9.96 21.51
N ILE A 94 18.03 -10.58 20.40
CA ILE A 94 16.62 -10.93 20.13
C ILE A 94 16.34 -12.32 20.67
N MET A 95 15.06 -12.55 21.02
CA MET A 95 14.51 -13.82 21.42
C MET A 95 13.22 -14.07 20.65
N MET A 96 13.08 -15.25 20.06
CA MET A 96 11.90 -15.63 19.30
C MET A 96 11.54 -17.08 19.61
N THR A 97 10.23 -17.38 19.66
CA THR A 97 9.69 -18.74 19.78
C THR A 97 8.93 -19.08 18.51
N VAL A 98 9.29 -20.18 17.88
CA VAL A 98 8.70 -20.65 16.63
C VAL A 98 7.51 -21.55 16.92
N ARG A 99 6.42 -21.41 16.14
CA ARG A 99 5.24 -22.26 16.23
C ARG A 99 5.57 -23.69 15.81
N GLU A 100 5.20 -24.64 16.67
CA GLU A 100 5.34 -26.07 16.40
C GLU A 100 4.17 -26.63 15.60
N GLY A 101 4.39 -27.77 14.93
CA GLY A 101 3.35 -28.54 14.23
C GLY A 101 2.90 -27.94 12.91
N VAL A 102 3.56 -26.89 12.40
CA VAL A 102 3.28 -26.30 11.08
C VAL A 102 3.96 -27.14 10.00
N THR A 103 3.29 -27.24 8.85
CA THR A 103 3.85 -27.89 7.65
C THR A 103 3.81 -26.96 6.46
N TRP A 104 4.79 -27.11 5.58
CA TRP A 104 4.76 -26.53 4.25
C TRP A 104 3.66 -27.15 3.39
N HIS A 105 3.29 -26.53 2.29
CA HIS A 105 2.24 -27.02 1.39
C HIS A 105 2.51 -28.41 0.81
N ASP A 106 3.78 -28.83 0.75
CA ASP A 106 4.19 -30.19 0.32
C ASP A 106 4.15 -31.23 1.44
N GLY A 107 3.75 -30.82 2.65
CA GLY A 107 3.67 -31.68 3.84
C GLY A 107 4.98 -31.79 4.61
N SER A 108 6.08 -31.22 4.16
CA SER A 108 7.34 -31.19 4.91
C SER A 108 7.22 -30.29 6.16
N PRO A 109 7.97 -30.60 7.25
CA PRO A 109 7.87 -29.82 8.48
C PRO A 109 8.49 -28.43 8.31
N PHE A 110 7.81 -27.42 8.87
CA PHE A 110 8.36 -26.09 9.09
C PHE A 110 9.15 -26.06 10.40
N THR A 111 10.33 -25.44 10.40
CA THR A 111 11.27 -25.47 11.53
C THR A 111 11.89 -24.11 11.82
N ALA A 112 12.56 -24.00 12.99
CA ALA A 112 13.36 -22.82 13.34
C ALA A 112 14.51 -22.54 12.35
N GLU A 113 15.01 -23.57 11.64
CA GLU A 113 16.03 -23.41 10.60
C GLU A 113 15.49 -22.61 9.41
N ASP A 114 14.22 -22.80 9.00
CA ASP A 114 13.59 -22.02 7.93
C ASP A 114 13.49 -20.54 8.31
N VAL A 115 13.17 -20.25 9.58
CA VAL A 115 13.13 -18.87 10.12
C VAL A 115 14.49 -18.21 10.03
N VAL A 116 15.53 -18.85 10.59
CA VAL A 116 16.89 -18.30 10.59
C VAL A 116 17.43 -18.13 9.18
N TRP A 117 17.24 -19.13 8.32
CA TRP A 117 17.66 -19.06 6.93
C TRP A 117 16.98 -17.90 6.17
N SER A 118 15.67 -17.71 6.40
CA SER A 118 14.92 -16.61 5.76
C SER A 118 15.42 -15.24 6.20
N LEU A 119 15.73 -15.04 7.50
CA LEU A 119 16.33 -13.81 8.01
C LEU A 119 17.71 -13.55 7.40
N GLN A 120 18.56 -14.57 7.35
CA GLN A 120 19.90 -14.47 6.77
C GLN A 120 19.84 -14.16 5.27
N ARG A 121 18.95 -14.87 4.55
CA ARG A 121 18.71 -14.65 3.13
C ARG A 121 18.20 -13.22 2.85
N ALA A 122 17.27 -12.72 3.66
CA ALA A 122 16.76 -11.36 3.52
C ALA A 122 17.85 -10.28 3.72
N GLY A 123 18.88 -10.57 4.52
CA GLY A 123 20.04 -9.72 4.75
C GLY A 123 21.17 -9.87 3.72
N ASP A 124 21.13 -10.87 2.84
CA ASP A 124 22.15 -11.08 1.81
C ASP A 124 21.93 -10.12 0.63
N GLU A 125 22.96 -9.35 0.28
CA GLU A 125 22.92 -8.40 -0.84
C GLU A 125 22.57 -9.06 -2.18
N LYS A 126 22.94 -10.33 -2.36
CA LYS A 126 22.68 -11.09 -3.59
C LYS A 126 21.19 -11.35 -3.82
N THR A 127 20.35 -11.26 -2.79
CA THR A 127 18.91 -11.47 -2.94
C THR A 127 18.20 -10.28 -3.57
N GLY A 128 18.83 -9.11 -3.60
CA GLY A 128 18.21 -7.88 -4.10
C GLY A 128 17.03 -7.40 -3.23
N ASN A 129 17.02 -7.76 -1.95
CA ASN A 129 16.01 -7.28 -1.00
C ASN A 129 16.16 -5.77 -0.81
N PRO A 130 15.12 -4.95 -1.05
CA PRO A 130 15.21 -3.49 -0.98
C PRO A 130 15.48 -2.95 0.43
N ILE A 131 15.18 -3.73 1.47
CA ILE A 131 15.41 -3.37 2.88
C ILE A 131 16.39 -4.32 3.57
N GLN A 132 17.35 -4.88 2.83
CA GLN A 132 18.34 -5.81 3.36
C GLN A 132 19.12 -5.29 4.56
N PHE A 133 19.32 -3.97 4.64
CA PHE A 133 20.04 -3.32 5.73
C PHE A 133 19.39 -3.55 7.10
N VAL A 134 18.06 -3.69 7.15
CA VAL A 134 17.32 -3.99 8.39
C VAL A 134 17.70 -5.36 8.93
N TRP A 135 17.76 -6.37 8.06
CA TRP A 135 17.99 -7.75 8.45
C TRP A 135 19.41 -8.02 8.92
N LYS A 136 20.38 -7.17 8.53
CA LYS A 136 21.78 -7.21 9.00
C LYS A 136 21.95 -6.73 10.45
N ASN A 137 20.94 -6.08 11.02
CA ASN A 137 21.00 -5.57 12.41
C ASN A 137 21.06 -6.68 13.46
N VAL A 138 20.84 -7.93 13.07
CA VAL A 138 20.95 -9.11 13.92
C VAL A 138 21.74 -10.21 13.20
N ASN A 139 22.64 -10.87 13.92
CA ASN A 139 23.43 -11.98 13.42
C ASN A 139 23.65 -13.07 14.48
N ASN A 140 24.55 -14.03 14.20
CA ASN A 140 24.92 -15.11 15.13
C ASN A 140 23.72 -15.84 15.73
N PHE A 141 22.73 -16.15 14.89
CA PHE A 141 21.55 -16.88 15.32
C PHE A 141 21.91 -18.24 15.90
N LYS A 142 21.28 -18.59 17.03
CA LYS A 142 21.35 -19.89 17.67
C LYS A 142 19.95 -20.45 17.82
N ILE A 143 19.82 -21.73 17.55
CA ILE A 143 18.57 -22.48 17.67
C ILE A 143 18.72 -23.47 18.84
N ASP A 144 17.74 -23.46 19.71
CA ASP A 144 17.57 -24.42 20.80
C ASP A 144 16.10 -24.89 20.73
N ASP A 145 15.89 -26.04 20.08
CA ASP A 145 14.59 -26.59 19.73
C ASP A 145 13.76 -25.58 18.88
N ASN A 146 12.65 -25.09 19.39
CA ASN A 146 11.81 -24.07 18.73
C ASN A 146 12.17 -22.61 19.14
N LYS A 147 13.22 -22.42 19.92
CA LYS A 147 13.67 -21.09 20.36
C LYS A 147 14.84 -20.62 19.54
N ILE A 148 14.79 -19.34 19.15
CA ILE A 148 15.86 -18.68 18.41
C ILE A 148 16.35 -17.49 19.23
N THR A 149 17.67 -17.35 19.32
CA THR A 149 18.33 -16.13 19.79
C THR A 149 19.24 -15.60 18.71
N GLY A 150 19.42 -14.28 18.63
CA GLY A 150 20.38 -13.63 17.74
C GLY A 150 21.07 -12.47 18.42
N ASP A 151 22.33 -12.23 18.09
CA ASP A 151 23.10 -11.12 18.62
C ASP A 151 22.75 -9.83 17.87
N VAL A 152 22.46 -8.75 18.59
CA VAL A 152 22.12 -7.44 18.05
C VAL A 152 23.41 -6.72 17.67
N VAL A 153 23.60 -6.46 16.38
CA VAL A 153 24.70 -5.66 15.84
C VAL A 153 24.38 -4.18 15.97
N GLN A 154 23.17 -3.82 15.56
CA GLN A 154 22.64 -2.47 15.71
C GLN A 154 21.19 -2.57 16.19
N PHE A 155 20.90 -1.91 17.31
CA PHE A 155 19.54 -1.87 17.82
C PHE A 155 18.64 -1.07 16.88
N ASP A 156 17.55 -1.70 16.47
CA ASP A 156 16.51 -1.10 15.64
C ASP A 156 15.17 -1.29 16.36
N PRO A 157 14.56 -0.23 16.90
CA PRO A 157 13.30 -0.33 17.66
C PRO A 157 12.15 -0.92 16.85
N VAL A 158 12.22 -0.85 15.52
CA VAL A 158 11.18 -1.35 14.61
C VAL A 158 11.52 -2.70 13.95
N TYR A 159 12.59 -3.36 14.39
CA TYR A 159 13.05 -4.62 13.80
C TYR A 159 11.93 -5.66 13.66
N PHE A 160 11.12 -5.86 14.69
CA PHE A 160 9.99 -6.79 14.66
C PHE A 160 8.80 -6.29 13.82
N LYS A 161 8.65 -4.97 13.64
CA LYS A 161 7.62 -4.42 12.75
C LYS A 161 7.92 -4.75 11.27
N TRP A 162 9.19 -4.79 10.89
CA TRP A 162 9.61 -5.23 9.56
C TRP A 162 9.26 -6.70 9.25
N MET A 163 9.15 -7.54 10.28
CA MET A 163 8.76 -8.95 10.14
C MET A 163 7.31 -9.15 9.72
N SER A 164 6.51 -8.12 9.75
CA SER A 164 5.10 -8.12 9.36
C SER A 164 4.83 -7.44 8.02
N PHE A 165 5.86 -6.90 7.37
CA PHE A 165 5.65 -6.11 6.16
C PHE A 165 6.75 -6.32 5.12
N LEU A 166 6.45 -5.92 3.88
CA LEU A 166 7.34 -6.00 2.71
C LEU A 166 7.94 -7.40 2.54
N THR A 167 9.18 -7.58 2.94
CA THR A 167 9.94 -8.81 2.76
C THR A 167 9.92 -9.73 3.98
N GLY A 168 9.05 -9.46 4.95
CA GLY A 168 8.91 -10.22 6.19
C GLY A 168 8.22 -11.58 6.05
N TYR A 169 8.60 -12.37 5.05
CA TYR A 169 8.08 -13.70 4.76
C TYR A 169 9.08 -14.80 5.05
N ILE A 170 8.57 -15.94 5.52
CA ILE A 170 9.42 -17.12 5.71
C ILE A 170 9.35 -17.99 4.46
N MET A 171 10.52 -18.46 4.02
CA MET A 171 10.72 -19.24 2.81
C MET A 171 11.15 -20.66 3.15
N PRO A 172 10.74 -21.69 2.38
CA PRO A 172 11.07 -23.09 2.63
C PRO A 172 12.52 -23.40 2.24
N LYS A 173 13.45 -23.36 3.21
CA LYS A 173 14.89 -23.56 2.99
C LYS A 173 15.20 -24.79 2.15
N ALA A 174 14.83 -25.97 2.63
CA ALA A 174 15.18 -27.24 1.99
C ALA A 174 14.59 -27.35 0.58
N TYR A 175 13.35 -26.90 0.38
CA TYR A 175 12.72 -26.89 -0.94
C TYR A 175 13.42 -25.89 -1.89
N TYR A 176 13.63 -24.65 -1.43
CA TYR A 176 14.27 -23.61 -2.25
C TYR A 176 15.69 -23.99 -2.65
N GLU A 177 16.49 -24.55 -1.75
CA GLU A 177 17.85 -25.04 -2.06
C GLU A 177 17.83 -26.19 -3.07
N LYS A 178 16.79 -27.05 -3.04
CA LYS A 178 16.62 -28.18 -3.96
C LYS A 178 16.24 -27.72 -5.39
N VAL A 179 15.30 -26.77 -5.51
CA VAL A 179 14.71 -26.40 -6.82
C VAL A 179 15.34 -25.12 -7.42
N GLY A 180 15.99 -24.31 -6.60
CA GLY A 180 16.51 -23.01 -6.98
C GLY A 180 15.42 -21.97 -7.24
N ALA A 181 15.82 -20.73 -7.55
CA ALA A 181 14.89 -19.62 -7.79
C ALA A 181 13.92 -19.91 -8.96
N GLU A 182 14.43 -20.49 -10.05
CA GLU A 182 13.60 -20.81 -11.22
C GLU A 182 12.56 -21.91 -10.95
N GLY A 183 12.94 -22.93 -10.17
CA GLY A 183 12.04 -24.00 -9.75
C GLY A 183 11.00 -23.47 -8.78
N PHE A 184 11.38 -22.61 -7.86
CA PHE A 184 10.46 -21.98 -6.91
C PHE A 184 9.46 -21.07 -7.63
N GLU A 185 9.88 -20.29 -8.63
CA GLU A 185 8.99 -19.46 -9.44
C GLU A 185 7.94 -20.29 -10.21
N LYS A 186 8.28 -21.52 -10.61
CA LYS A 186 7.34 -22.43 -11.31
C LYS A 186 6.36 -23.16 -10.38
N ALA A 187 6.80 -23.47 -9.16
CA ALA A 187 6.04 -24.24 -8.20
C ALA A 187 6.30 -23.72 -6.76
N PRO A 188 5.75 -22.53 -6.43
CA PRO A 188 5.95 -21.96 -5.11
C PRO A 188 5.19 -22.75 -4.04
N ILE A 189 5.81 -22.97 -2.89
CA ILE A 189 5.19 -23.49 -1.69
C ILE A 189 5.39 -22.54 -0.52
N GLY A 190 4.39 -22.44 0.34
CA GLY A 190 4.39 -21.67 1.56
C GLY A 190 3.78 -22.46 2.72
N THR A 191 3.55 -21.79 3.84
CA THR A 191 2.79 -22.29 4.99
C THR A 191 1.39 -21.72 5.04
N GLY A 192 1.05 -20.82 4.12
CA GLY A 192 -0.15 -19.98 4.16
C GLY A 192 -1.47 -20.69 3.94
N PRO A 193 -2.58 -19.93 4.02
CA PRO A 193 -3.94 -20.47 4.00
C PRO A 193 -4.35 -21.12 2.68
N TYR A 194 -3.68 -20.78 1.58
CA TYR A 194 -3.96 -21.31 0.25
C TYR A 194 -2.69 -21.85 -0.42
N MET A 195 -2.88 -22.86 -1.24
CA MET A 195 -1.87 -23.45 -2.14
C MET A 195 -2.12 -22.96 -3.56
N VAL A 196 -1.06 -22.73 -4.34
CA VAL A 196 -1.17 -22.40 -5.76
C VAL A 196 -1.62 -23.64 -6.54
N ASP A 197 -2.80 -23.58 -7.15
CA ASP A 197 -3.33 -24.62 -8.06
C ASP A 197 -2.90 -24.33 -9.50
N LYS A 198 -3.06 -23.07 -9.96
CA LYS A 198 -2.63 -22.64 -11.28
C LYS A 198 -2.27 -21.16 -11.30
N PHE A 199 -1.21 -20.82 -11.97
CA PHE A 199 -0.81 -19.42 -12.19
C PHE A 199 -0.53 -19.17 -13.68
N GLU A 200 -1.23 -18.21 -14.26
CA GLU A 200 -0.95 -17.67 -15.58
C GLU A 200 -0.58 -16.19 -15.46
N ARG A 201 0.69 -15.89 -15.71
CA ARG A 201 1.24 -14.54 -15.59
C ARG A 201 0.38 -13.51 -16.35
N ASN A 202 0.06 -12.40 -15.71
CA ASN A 202 -0.78 -11.31 -16.24
C ASN A 202 -2.24 -11.72 -16.60
N ALA A 203 -2.68 -12.90 -16.23
CA ALA A 203 -4.02 -13.37 -16.50
C ALA A 203 -4.78 -13.72 -15.20
N PHE A 204 -4.35 -14.76 -14.51
CA PHE A 204 -5.01 -15.16 -13.26
C PHE A 204 -4.13 -16.02 -12.35
N LEU A 205 -4.51 -16.05 -11.09
CA LEU A 205 -4.02 -16.97 -10.06
C LEU A 205 -5.20 -17.76 -9.51
N ARG A 206 -5.14 -19.09 -9.56
CA ARG A 206 -6.09 -19.98 -8.92
C ARG A 206 -5.44 -20.61 -7.70
N LEU A 207 -6.13 -20.51 -6.59
CA LEU A 207 -5.72 -20.97 -5.28
C LEU A 207 -6.70 -22.02 -4.77
N LYS A 208 -6.18 -23.00 -4.04
CA LYS A 208 -6.94 -24.02 -3.32
C LYS A 208 -6.64 -23.93 -1.84
N ALA A 209 -7.67 -24.04 -1.00
CA ALA A 209 -7.50 -23.99 0.45
C ALA A 209 -6.49 -25.03 0.94
N ASN A 210 -5.59 -24.61 1.81
CA ASN A 210 -4.68 -25.49 2.51
C ASN A 210 -5.45 -26.24 3.62
N PRO A 211 -5.67 -27.56 3.51
CA PRO A 211 -6.44 -28.30 4.51
C PRO A 211 -5.74 -28.41 5.86
N ASN A 212 -4.41 -28.21 5.87
CA ASN A 212 -3.56 -28.32 7.05
C ASN A 212 -3.09 -26.94 7.56
N TYR A 213 -3.76 -25.86 7.14
CA TYR A 213 -3.36 -24.53 7.59
C TYR A 213 -3.45 -24.40 9.10
N TRP A 214 -2.36 -24.04 9.74
CA TRP A 214 -2.24 -23.89 11.19
C TRP A 214 -3.22 -22.88 11.79
N GLY A 215 -3.59 -21.84 11.03
CA GLY A 215 -4.56 -20.81 11.40
C GLY A 215 -6.03 -21.20 11.20
N GLY A 216 -6.30 -22.44 10.78
CA GLY A 216 -7.64 -22.96 10.48
C GLY A 216 -7.99 -22.87 8.99
N LYS A 217 -8.86 -23.76 8.55
CA LYS A 217 -9.25 -23.83 7.12
C LYS A 217 -9.92 -22.53 6.67
N PRO A 218 -9.48 -21.93 5.54
CA PRO A 218 -10.18 -20.79 4.93
C PRO A 218 -11.63 -21.11 4.57
N ALA A 219 -12.48 -20.09 4.61
CA ALA A 219 -13.91 -20.28 4.36
C ALA A 219 -14.24 -20.63 2.88
N PHE A 220 -13.44 -20.17 1.93
CA PHE A 220 -13.57 -20.52 0.53
C PHE A 220 -12.60 -21.64 0.16
N GLU A 221 -13.11 -22.70 -0.49
CA GLU A 221 -12.30 -23.85 -0.92
C GLU A 221 -11.37 -23.48 -2.08
N ASN A 222 -11.88 -22.69 -3.03
CA ASN A 222 -11.14 -22.24 -4.19
C ASN A 222 -11.28 -20.73 -4.35
N VAL A 223 -10.16 -20.07 -4.65
CA VAL A 223 -10.12 -18.63 -4.94
C VAL A 223 -9.49 -18.42 -6.30
N THR A 224 -10.19 -17.72 -7.18
CA THR A 224 -9.64 -17.27 -8.46
C THR A 224 -9.40 -15.75 -8.40
N ILE A 225 -8.18 -15.34 -8.56
CA ILE A 225 -7.78 -13.93 -8.65
C ILE A 225 -7.50 -13.63 -10.12
N LYS A 226 -8.33 -12.83 -10.75
CA LYS A 226 -8.13 -12.34 -12.12
C LYS A 226 -7.32 -11.05 -12.07
N PHE A 227 -6.27 -10.96 -12.84
CA PHE A 227 -5.48 -9.73 -12.95
C PHE A 227 -6.12 -8.79 -13.99
N VAL A 228 -6.87 -7.81 -13.50
CA VAL A 228 -7.64 -6.87 -14.32
C VAL A 228 -7.15 -5.45 -13.98
N THR A 229 -6.09 -5.03 -14.63
CA THR A 229 -5.42 -3.74 -14.30
C THR A 229 -6.23 -2.51 -14.72
N ASP A 230 -7.09 -2.63 -15.75
CA ASP A 230 -7.98 -1.56 -16.17
C ASP A 230 -9.21 -1.44 -15.26
N ALA A 231 -9.46 -0.25 -14.73
CA ALA A 231 -10.53 -0.01 -13.77
C ALA A 231 -11.94 -0.19 -14.35
N ALA A 232 -12.16 0.20 -15.61
CA ALA A 232 -13.47 0.04 -16.26
C ALA A 232 -13.78 -1.45 -16.47
N SER A 233 -12.77 -2.25 -16.80
CA SER A 233 -12.89 -3.71 -16.89
C SER A 233 -13.19 -4.34 -15.53
N ARG A 234 -12.59 -3.87 -14.42
CA ARG A 234 -12.96 -4.33 -13.08
C ARG A 234 -14.41 -4.00 -12.71
N VAL A 235 -14.87 -2.81 -13.09
CA VAL A 235 -16.28 -2.43 -12.93
C VAL A 235 -17.20 -3.40 -13.70
N ALA A 236 -16.87 -3.74 -14.95
CA ALA A 236 -17.66 -4.68 -15.74
C ALA A 236 -17.65 -6.10 -15.15
N GLU A 237 -16.53 -6.56 -14.60
CA GLU A 237 -16.42 -7.86 -13.92
C GLU A 237 -17.36 -7.99 -12.72
N ILE A 238 -17.45 -6.95 -11.87
CA ILE A 238 -18.34 -6.98 -10.70
C ILE A 238 -19.82 -6.81 -11.11
N GLU A 239 -20.12 -5.98 -12.10
CA GLU A 239 -21.49 -5.77 -12.57
C GLU A 239 -22.09 -7.00 -13.22
N SER A 240 -21.30 -7.74 -14.00
CA SER A 240 -21.73 -8.98 -14.62
C SER A 240 -21.82 -10.17 -13.67
N GLY A 241 -21.32 -10.03 -12.43
CA GLY A 241 -21.16 -11.13 -11.49
C GLY A 241 -20.05 -12.13 -11.86
N SER A 242 -19.21 -11.79 -12.85
CA SER A 242 -18.05 -12.60 -13.25
C SER A 242 -16.98 -12.63 -12.15
N SER A 243 -16.93 -11.59 -11.33
CA SER A 243 -16.17 -11.52 -10.07
C SER A 243 -17.09 -11.14 -8.92
N GLN A 244 -16.82 -11.65 -7.72
CA GLN A 244 -17.59 -11.35 -6.51
C GLN A 244 -16.99 -10.22 -5.70
N VAL A 245 -15.71 -9.90 -5.91
CA VAL A 245 -15.01 -8.83 -5.20
C VAL A 245 -14.13 -8.07 -6.19
N THR A 246 -14.05 -6.75 -6.03
CA THR A 246 -13.08 -5.91 -6.72
C THR A 246 -12.66 -4.75 -5.82
N LEU A 247 -11.52 -4.12 -6.13
CA LEU A 247 -10.95 -3.02 -5.36
C LEU A 247 -10.40 -1.93 -6.28
N GLU A 248 -10.14 -0.75 -5.68
CA GLU A 248 -9.51 0.40 -6.35
C GLU A 248 -10.17 0.79 -7.67
N ILE A 249 -11.49 0.87 -7.64
CA ILE A 249 -12.28 1.45 -8.73
C ILE A 249 -12.47 2.96 -8.50
N PRO A 250 -12.83 3.74 -9.53
CA PRO A 250 -13.16 5.16 -9.35
C PRO A 250 -14.29 5.37 -8.34
N TYR A 251 -14.20 6.43 -7.52
CA TYR A 251 -15.19 6.71 -6.47
C TYR A 251 -16.60 6.92 -7.03
N GLU A 252 -16.74 7.52 -8.21
CA GLU A 252 -18.02 7.64 -8.92
C GLU A 252 -18.63 6.31 -9.29
N GLU A 253 -17.82 5.32 -9.65
CA GLU A 253 -18.25 3.97 -9.93
C GLU A 253 -18.58 3.20 -8.64
N TYR A 254 -17.83 3.44 -7.57
CA TYR A 254 -18.13 2.88 -6.26
C TYR A 254 -19.53 3.27 -5.80
N ASP A 255 -19.87 4.58 -5.80
CA ASP A 255 -21.21 5.07 -5.42
C ASP A 255 -22.31 4.44 -6.26
N ARG A 256 -22.08 4.34 -7.56
CA ARG A 256 -23.03 3.75 -8.52
C ARG A 256 -23.26 2.26 -8.28
N LEU A 257 -22.20 1.53 -7.96
CA LEU A 257 -22.26 0.08 -7.78
C LEU A 257 -22.90 -0.31 -6.45
N ILE A 258 -22.56 0.34 -5.34
CA ILE A 258 -23.16 0.01 -4.04
C ILE A 258 -24.63 0.39 -3.94
N ALA A 259 -25.13 1.23 -4.84
CA ALA A 259 -26.55 1.54 -4.97
C ALA A 259 -27.35 0.42 -5.68
N LYS A 260 -26.67 -0.58 -6.28
CA LYS A 260 -27.33 -1.68 -6.96
C LYS A 260 -27.72 -2.79 -5.99
N ASP A 261 -28.87 -3.39 -6.24
CA ASP A 261 -29.26 -4.61 -5.55
C ASP A 261 -28.21 -5.73 -5.79
N GLY A 262 -27.91 -6.46 -4.71
CA GLY A 262 -26.95 -7.57 -4.74
C GLY A 262 -25.48 -7.18 -4.55
N LEU A 263 -25.14 -5.89 -4.56
CA LEU A 263 -23.80 -5.37 -4.26
C LEU A 263 -23.75 -4.64 -2.94
N ALA A 264 -22.60 -4.66 -2.34
CA ALA A 264 -22.21 -3.89 -1.14
C ALA A 264 -20.75 -3.44 -1.28
N GLY A 265 -20.27 -2.65 -0.35
CA GLY A 265 -18.87 -2.21 -0.39
C GLY A 265 -18.43 -1.49 0.86
N SER A 266 -17.13 -1.29 0.97
CA SER A 266 -16.48 -0.43 1.95
C SER A 266 -15.51 0.52 1.25
N CYS A 267 -15.32 1.71 1.82
CA CYS A 267 -14.37 2.69 1.32
C CYS A 267 -13.76 3.41 2.53
N ASN A 268 -12.88 2.70 3.25
CA ASN A 268 -12.24 3.20 4.45
C ASN A 268 -10.86 3.75 4.13
N ASN A 269 -10.38 4.66 4.98
CA ASN A 269 -9.04 5.19 4.88
C ASN A 269 -8.00 4.06 5.03
N VAL A 270 -6.92 4.17 4.25
CA VAL A 270 -5.78 3.25 4.29
C VAL A 270 -4.51 4.03 4.62
N SER A 271 -3.45 3.32 4.97
CA SER A 271 -2.14 3.91 5.30
C SER A 271 -1.38 4.43 4.07
N ASP A 272 -2.07 5.10 3.18
CA ASP A 272 -1.52 5.69 1.95
C ASP A 272 -1.92 7.16 1.87
N ILE A 273 -0.94 8.03 1.71
CA ILE A 273 -1.13 9.47 1.67
C ILE A 273 -0.67 10.04 0.32
N GLY A 274 -1.37 11.08 -0.14
CA GLY A 274 -0.90 11.94 -1.22
C GLY A 274 -0.22 13.18 -0.67
N MET A 275 0.91 13.55 -1.24
CA MET A 275 1.68 14.71 -0.81
C MET A 275 2.44 15.35 -1.97
N ILE A 276 2.94 16.57 -1.76
CA ILE A 276 3.92 17.20 -2.64
C ILE A 276 5.22 17.35 -1.87
N PHE A 277 6.28 16.76 -2.40
CA PHE A 277 7.64 17.10 -2.00
C PHE A 277 8.03 18.45 -2.63
N PHE A 278 8.67 19.29 -1.81
CA PHE A 278 9.47 20.39 -2.31
C PHE A 278 10.93 19.95 -2.31
N ASN A 279 11.59 20.09 -3.45
CA ASN A 279 13.00 19.76 -3.60
C ASN A 279 13.87 20.96 -3.20
N ASP A 280 15.02 20.73 -2.58
CA ASP A 280 15.91 21.77 -2.07
C ASP A 280 16.71 22.52 -3.16
N ILE A 281 15.99 22.89 -4.22
CA ILE A 281 16.52 23.63 -5.38
C ILE A 281 15.71 24.88 -5.69
N ASP A 282 16.31 25.80 -6.39
CA ASP A 282 15.69 26.99 -6.98
C ASP A 282 14.87 27.82 -5.97
N VAL A 283 13.65 28.14 -6.35
CA VAL A 283 12.72 28.96 -5.53
C VAL A 283 12.25 28.25 -4.26
N MET A 284 12.40 26.92 -4.20
CA MET A 284 12.02 26.15 -3.00
C MET A 284 13.04 26.29 -1.86
N LEU A 285 14.21 26.84 -2.08
CA LEU A 285 15.12 27.21 -1.00
C LEU A 285 14.54 28.33 -0.11
N ASP A 286 13.65 29.16 -0.65
CA ASP A 286 12.95 30.19 0.12
C ASP A 286 11.78 29.58 0.91
N ARG A 287 11.88 29.60 2.25
CA ARG A 287 10.84 29.12 3.16
C ARG A 287 9.48 29.81 2.95
N ASN A 288 9.49 31.13 2.67
CA ASN A 288 8.24 31.85 2.44
C ASN A 288 7.52 31.35 1.20
N VAL A 289 8.27 30.97 0.15
CA VAL A 289 7.68 30.38 -1.08
C VAL A 289 7.04 29.02 -0.75
N ARG A 290 7.72 28.17 0.01
CA ARG A 290 7.16 26.87 0.42
C ARG A 290 5.92 27.05 1.29
N GLN A 291 6.00 27.90 2.33
CA GLN A 291 4.86 28.18 3.20
C GLN A 291 3.67 28.77 2.42
N ALA A 292 3.92 29.67 1.48
CA ALA A 292 2.88 30.22 0.61
C ALA A 292 2.24 29.14 -0.26
N ALA A 293 3.06 28.25 -0.84
CA ALA A 293 2.55 27.12 -1.64
C ALA A 293 1.68 26.18 -0.80
N VAL A 294 2.05 25.92 0.45
CA VAL A 294 1.27 25.09 1.37
C VAL A 294 -0.05 25.77 1.76
N MET A 295 0.01 27.04 2.20
CA MET A 295 -1.17 27.80 2.67
C MET A 295 -2.17 28.12 1.58
N ALA A 296 -1.76 28.10 0.32
CA ALA A 296 -2.63 28.35 -0.83
C ALA A 296 -3.56 27.19 -1.17
N VAL A 297 -3.32 25.97 -0.61
CA VAL A 297 -4.05 24.77 -1.00
C VAL A 297 -5.20 24.46 -0.04
N ASP A 298 -6.42 24.47 -0.56
CA ASP A 298 -7.62 23.99 0.14
C ASP A 298 -7.74 22.48 -0.02
N LYS A 299 -7.16 21.75 0.94
CA LYS A 299 -7.16 20.28 0.97
C LYS A 299 -8.56 19.70 1.10
N LYS A 300 -9.43 20.37 1.88
CA LYS A 300 -10.83 19.93 2.04
C LYS A 300 -11.58 20.00 0.72
N LEU A 301 -11.37 21.06 -0.04
CA LEU A 301 -11.97 21.20 -1.36
C LEU A 301 -11.50 20.10 -2.33
N LEU A 302 -10.23 19.68 -2.25
CA LEU A 302 -9.70 18.57 -3.05
C LEU A 302 -10.43 17.26 -2.71
N VAL A 303 -10.58 16.93 -1.43
CA VAL A 303 -11.32 15.74 -0.99
C VAL A 303 -12.78 15.80 -1.44
N ASP A 304 -13.47 16.91 -1.14
CA ASP A 304 -14.90 17.04 -1.44
C ASP A 304 -15.21 16.98 -2.96
N ARG A 305 -14.37 17.58 -3.79
CA ARG A 305 -14.66 17.76 -5.22
C ARG A 305 -14.04 16.70 -6.12
N LEU A 306 -12.83 16.26 -5.82
CA LEU A 306 -12.14 15.28 -6.65
C LEU A 306 -12.35 13.85 -6.14
N LEU A 307 -12.36 13.68 -4.82
CA LEU A 307 -12.49 12.35 -4.20
C LEU A 307 -13.91 12.08 -3.68
N ARG A 308 -14.89 12.96 -3.95
CA ARG A 308 -16.31 12.81 -3.56
C ARG A 308 -16.53 12.65 -2.05
N GLY A 309 -15.62 13.22 -1.24
CA GLY A 309 -15.65 13.10 0.21
C GLY A 309 -14.99 11.83 0.76
N TYR A 310 -14.44 10.96 -0.10
CA TYR A 310 -13.68 9.78 0.33
C TYR A 310 -12.23 10.17 0.65
N GLY A 311 -11.68 9.56 1.72
CA GLY A 311 -10.41 10.01 2.28
C GLY A 311 -10.56 11.21 3.20
N GLN A 312 -9.45 11.75 3.65
CA GLN A 312 -9.45 12.93 4.53
C GLN A 312 -8.23 13.83 4.30
N PRO A 313 -8.35 15.15 4.54
CA PRO A 313 -7.21 16.04 4.57
C PRO A 313 -6.25 15.68 5.71
N ILE A 314 -4.93 15.78 5.48
CA ILE A 314 -3.91 15.60 6.51
C ILE A 314 -2.92 16.75 6.52
N ASP A 315 -2.29 16.98 7.68
CA ASP A 315 -1.31 18.05 7.89
C ASP A 315 0.08 17.53 8.28
N THR A 316 0.21 16.20 8.43
CA THR A 316 1.45 15.50 8.78
C THR A 316 1.70 14.33 7.83
N LEU A 317 2.88 13.74 7.89
CA LEU A 317 3.20 12.51 7.15
C LEU A 317 2.67 11.25 7.84
N GLU A 318 2.27 11.38 9.10
CA GLU A 318 1.61 10.34 9.86
C GLU A 318 0.08 10.45 9.74
N THR A 319 -0.60 9.32 9.79
CA THR A 319 -2.06 9.25 9.77
C THR A 319 -2.64 8.94 11.15
N PRO A 320 -3.94 9.21 11.40
CA PRO A 320 -4.55 9.05 12.72
C PRO A 320 -4.46 7.64 13.34
N GLU A 321 -4.16 6.63 12.55
CA GLU A 321 -4.02 5.26 13.00
C GLU A 321 -2.69 5.00 13.75
N TYR A 322 -1.75 5.97 13.75
CA TYR A 322 -0.40 5.79 14.30
C TYR A 322 -0.16 6.60 15.57
N GLU A 323 0.63 6.02 16.49
CA GLU A 323 0.96 6.67 17.77
C GLU A 323 1.70 8.00 17.61
N ALA A 324 2.49 8.12 16.55
CA ALA A 324 3.24 9.34 16.26
C ALA A 324 2.40 10.43 15.61
N TYR A 325 1.15 10.16 15.22
CA TYR A 325 0.25 11.21 14.74
C TYR A 325 0.01 12.27 15.82
N ASP A 326 0.18 13.53 15.44
CA ASP A 326 -0.11 14.67 16.32
C ASP A 326 -1.25 15.52 15.73
N PRO A 327 -2.48 15.41 16.26
CA PRO A 327 -3.62 16.18 15.77
C PRO A 327 -3.52 17.68 16.04
N SER A 328 -2.56 18.13 16.86
CA SER A 328 -2.33 19.55 17.14
C SER A 328 -1.59 20.27 16.01
N ILE A 329 -0.89 19.53 15.14
CA ILE A 329 -0.24 20.08 13.96
C ILE A 329 -1.33 20.41 12.94
N LYS A 330 -1.48 21.70 12.63
CA LYS A 330 -2.45 22.20 11.67
C LYS A 330 -1.81 23.19 10.72
N VAL A 331 -2.12 23.04 9.45
CA VAL A 331 -1.73 23.97 8.39
C VAL A 331 -2.98 24.62 7.85
N GLU A 332 -3.13 25.91 8.14
CA GLU A 332 -4.30 26.69 7.72
C GLU A 332 -4.27 26.97 6.21
N HIS A 333 -5.40 26.78 5.56
CA HIS A 333 -5.62 27.34 4.21
C HIS A 333 -5.84 28.83 4.33
N ASN A 334 -4.86 29.63 3.92
CA ASN A 334 -4.88 31.09 4.03
C ASN A 334 -4.20 31.74 2.82
N PRO A 335 -4.96 31.96 1.71
CA PRO A 335 -4.43 32.56 0.49
C PRO A 335 -3.94 34.00 0.66
N GLU A 336 -4.51 34.77 1.60
CA GLU A 336 -4.07 36.12 1.93
C GLU A 336 -2.67 36.08 2.51
N LYS A 337 -2.45 35.23 3.50
CA LYS A 337 -1.13 35.03 4.12
C LYS A 337 -0.11 34.51 3.13
N ALA A 338 -0.51 33.64 2.20
CA ALA A 338 0.34 33.18 1.12
C ALA A 338 0.85 34.33 0.26
N ARG A 339 -0.01 35.29 -0.11
CA ARG A 339 0.41 36.50 -0.88
C ARG A 339 1.37 37.39 -0.08
N GLU A 340 1.13 37.56 1.23
CA GLU A 340 2.04 38.34 2.10
C GLU A 340 3.44 37.71 2.15
N LEU A 341 3.53 36.39 2.29
CA LEU A 341 4.80 35.66 2.31
C LEU A 341 5.54 35.80 0.96
N LEU A 342 4.83 35.70 -0.16
CA LEU A 342 5.43 35.88 -1.48
C LEU A 342 5.92 37.32 -1.66
N ALA A 343 5.15 38.31 -1.23
CA ALA A 343 5.56 39.72 -1.29
C ALA A 343 6.81 39.98 -0.43
N ALA A 344 6.92 39.35 0.75
CA ALA A 344 8.11 39.46 1.58
C ALA A 344 9.38 38.86 0.93
N SER A 345 9.21 37.95 -0.02
CA SER A 345 10.29 37.35 -0.83
C SER A 345 10.48 38.08 -2.18
N GLY A 346 9.81 39.21 -2.39
CA GLY A 346 9.97 40.06 -3.58
C GLY A 346 9.23 39.61 -4.83
N TYR A 347 8.19 38.78 -4.63
CA TYR A 347 7.26 38.36 -5.70
C TYR A 347 5.97 39.16 -5.66
N SER A 348 5.34 39.31 -6.82
CA SER A 348 4.06 40.02 -6.99
C SER A 348 3.26 39.40 -8.13
N PRO A 349 2.02 39.83 -8.39
CA PRO A 349 1.27 39.38 -9.57
C PRO A 349 1.98 39.67 -10.91
N GLU A 350 2.78 40.76 -10.98
CA GLU A 350 3.57 41.15 -12.16
C GLU A 350 4.91 40.40 -12.23
N LYS A 351 5.36 39.86 -11.10
CA LYS A 351 6.59 39.06 -10.96
C LYS A 351 6.27 37.78 -10.17
N PRO A 352 5.51 36.85 -10.75
CA PRO A 352 5.10 35.62 -10.04
C PRO A 352 6.28 34.66 -9.79
N VAL A 353 6.13 33.82 -8.77
CA VAL A 353 7.02 32.68 -8.58
C VAL A 353 6.77 31.68 -9.71
N LYS A 354 7.84 31.16 -10.34
CA LYS A 354 7.73 30.19 -11.45
C LYS A 354 8.55 28.96 -11.16
N PHE A 355 7.94 27.78 -11.30
CA PHE A 355 8.62 26.48 -11.18
C PHE A 355 7.85 25.38 -11.90
N THR A 356 8.44 24.19 -11.95
CA THR A 356 7.81 22.98 -12.47
C THR A 356 7.35 22.08 -11.32
N ILE A 357 6.15 21.50 -11.46
CA ILE A 357 5.69 20.40 -10.64
C ILE A 357 5.58 19.11 -11.46
N GLN A 358 6.18 18.04 -10.98
CA GLN A 358 6.06 16.70 -11.57
C GLN A 358 4.91 15.91 -10.95
N THR A 359 4.25 15.09 -11.76
CA THR A 359 3.20 14.18 -11.31
C THR A 359 3.13 12.94 -12.21
N THR A 360 2.34 11.98 -11.78
CA THR A 360 1.88 10.84 -12.59
C THR A 360 0.48 11.12 -13.14
N LYS A 361 -0.05 10.21 -13.96
CA LYS A 361 -1.44 10.23 -14.41
C LYS A 361 -2.04 8.84 -14.37
N GLY A 362 -2.99 8.64 -13.44
CA GLY A 362 -3.71 7.38 -13.27
C GLY A 362 -2.95 6.32 -12.46
N PHE A 363 -1.87 6.69 -11.78
CA PHE A 363 -1.21 5.82 -10.82
C PHE A 363 -1.98 5.78 -9.48
N LYS A 364 -2.47 6.93 -9.04
CA LYS A 364 -3.38 7.06 -7.88
C LYS A 364 -4.69 7.73 -8.30
N PRO A 365 -5.77 7.54 -7.53
CA PRO A 365 -7.04 8.19 -7.81
C PRO A 365 -6.88 9.71 -7.93
N LYS A 366 -7.16 10.25 -9.13
CA LYS A 366 -7.15 11.68 -9.42
C LYS A 366 -5.80 12.40 -9.20
N ASP A 367 -4.67 11.70 -9.31
CA ASP A 367 -3.33 12.26 -9.10
C ASP A 367 -3.07 13.49 -10.00
N TYR A 368 -3.33 13.37 -11.30
CA TYR A 368 -3.14 14.46 -12.24
C TYR A 368 -4.13 15.61 -12.03
N GLU A 369 -5.42 15.31 -11.87
CA GLU A 369 -6.47 16.30 -11.62
C GLU A 369 -6.26 17.06 -10.32
N MET A 370 -5.70 16.38 -9.30
CA MET A 370 -5.34 17.00 -8.04
C MET A 370 -4.25 18.05 -8.23
N VAL A 371 -3.18 17.70 -8.95
CA VAL A 371 -2.10 18.65 -9.27
C VAL A 371 -2.62 19.81 -10.11
N GLN A 372 -3.51 19.57 -11.09
CA GLN A 372 -4.15 20.65 -11.86
C GLN A 372 -4.94 21.62 -10.95
N ALA A 373 -5.70 21.09 -10.01
CA ALA A 373 -6.46 21.91 -9.07
C ALA A 373 -5.53 22.73 -8.15
N ILE A 374 -4.44 22.12 -7.65
CA ILE A 374 -3.43 22.79 -6.82
C ILE A 374 -2.75 23.91 -7.60
N VAL A 375 -2.32 23.67 -8.83
CA VAL A 375 -1.73 24.70 -9.69
C VAL A 375 -2.74 25.85 -9.94
N GLY A 376 -4.03 25.52 -10.06
CA GLY A 376 -5.09 26.53 -10.13
C GLY A 376 -5.23 27.39 -8.87
N MET A 377 -5.04 26.80 -7.69
CA MET A 377 -5.03 27.50 -6.40
C MET A 377 -3.78 28.36 -6.25
N TRP A 378 -2.61 27.82 -6.59
CA TRP A 378 -1.33 28.51 -6.58
C TRP A 378 -1.34 29.77 -7.46
N ARG A 379 -1.92 29.67 -8.65
CA ARG A 379 -2.03 30.82 -9.55
C ARG A 379 -2.79 31.99 -8.94
N LYS A 380 -3.80 31.75 -8.11
CA LYS A 380 -4.59 32.80 -7.44
C LYS A 380 -3.78 33.61 -6.41
N VAL A 381 -2.67 33.10 -5.97
CA VAL A 381 -1.79 33.76 -4.99
C VAL A 381 -0.49 34.29 -5.62
N GLY A 382 -0.23 34.08 -6.92
CA GLY A 382 0.96 34.56 -7.61
C GLY A 382 2.04 33.49 -7.79
N ILE A 383 1.67 32.19 -7.78
CA ILE A 383 2.56 31.08 -8.13
C ILE A 383 2.14 30.50 -9.47
N GLU A 384 3.03 30.51 -10.45
CA GLU A 384 2.86 29.94 -11.78
C GLU A 384 3.67 28.64 -11.90
N ALA A 385 3.03 27.49 -11.69
CA ALA A 385 3.66 26.20 -11.86
C ALA A 385 3.29 25.58 -13.21
N SER A 386 4.29 25.03 -13.92
CA SER A 386 4.09 24.17 -15.10
C SER A 386 4.04 22.70 -14.67
N ILE A 387 3.15 21.91 -15.28
CA ILE A 387 2.96 20.50 -14.93
C ILE A 387 3.73 19.64 -15.92
N GLU A 388 4.57 18.74 -15.41
CA GLU A 388 5.18 17.64 -16.16
C GLU A 388 4.63 16.31 -15.69
N VAL A 389 4.26 15.46 -16.66
CA VAL A 389 3.67 14.14 -16.37
C VAL A 389 4.66 13.05 -16.78
N TYR A 390 4.91 12.13 -15.85
CA TYR A 390 5.79 11.00 -16.07
C TYR A 390 5.08 9.67 -15.73
N GLU A 391 5.51 8.61 -16.40
CA GLU A 391 5.20 7.26 -15.94
C GLU A 391 5.84 7.00 -14.59
N ILE A 392 5.20 6.19 -13.74
CA ILE A 392 5.63 5.99 -12.34
C ILE A 392 7.07 5.49 -12.22
N ALA A 393 7.51 4.60 -13.11
CA ALA A 393 8.87 4.09 -13.10
C ALA A 393 9.90 5.21 -13.35
N LYS A 394 9.60 6.13 -14.29
CA LYS A 394 10.46 7.28 -14.57
C LYS A 394 10.47 8.27 -13.41
N HIS A 395 9.32 8.46 -12.78
CA HIS A 395 9.19 9.33 -11.61
C HIS A 395 10.07 8.85 -10.44
N TYR A 396 10.09 7.53 -10.18
CA TYR A 396 11.00 6.92 -9.19
C TYR A 396 12.48 6.99 -9.58
N GLU A 397 12.80 6.79 -10.87
CA GLU A 397 14.17 6.95 -11.39
C GLU A 397 14.71 8.37 -11.15
N LEU A 398 13.88 9.40 -11.44
CA LEU A 398 14.27 10.79 -11.23
C LEU A 398 14.52 11.10 -9.75
N ARG A 399 13.70 10.58 -8.85
CA ARG A 399 13.92 10.70 -7.41
C ARG A 399 15.23 10.04 -6.98
N ALA A 400 15.45 8.79 -7.37
CA ALA A 400 16.66 8.05 -7.02
C ALA A 400 17.95 8.69 -7.58
N ALA A 401 17.83 9.47 -8.65
CA ALA A 401 18.94 10.20 -9.27
C ALA A 401 19.09 11.64 -8.77
N ASP A 402 18.28 12.06 -7.77
CA ASP A 402 18.22 13.44 -7.28
C ASP A 402 17.98 14.47 -8.40
N LYS A 403 16.99 14.18 -9.25
CA LYS A 403 16.62 14.97 -10.45
C LYS A 403 15.14 15.32 -10.51
N LEU A 404 14.50 15.40 -9.35
CA LEU A 404 13.11 15.86 -9.31
C LEU A 404 13.04 17.37 -9.61
N ALA A 405 11.92 17.79 -10.19
CA ALA A 405 11.58 19.20 -10.29
C ALA A 405 11.45 19.85 -8.91
N PRO A 406 11.41 21.21 -8.83
CA PRO A 406 11.25 21.92 -7.56
C PRO A 406 10.05 21.48 -6.73
N ALA A 407 8.99 20.95 -7.36
CA ALA A 407 7.89 20.28 -6.68
C ALA A 407 7.55 18.95 -7.36
N ALA A 408 7.15 17.94 -6.58
CA ALA A 408 6.78 16.63 -7.10
C ALA A 408 5.64 16.02 -6.29
N PHE A 409 4.55 15.64 -6.98
CA PHE A 409 3.46 14.91 -6.33
C PHE A 409 3.84 13.45 -6.16
N TYR A 410 3.70 12.97 -4.94
CA TYR A 410 3.94 11.58 -4.57
C TYR A 410 2.82 11.03 -3.72
N ASN A 411 2.71 9.70 -3.71
CA ASN A 411 2.02 8.99 -2.65
C ASN A 411 3.05 8.28 -1.75
N TRP A 412 2.67 8.06 -0.51
CA TRP A 412 3.49 7.36 0.46
C TRP A 412 2.65 6.44 1.34
N GLY A 413 3.05 5.18 1.41
CA GLY A 413 2.40 4.19 2.26
C GLY A 413 3.24 3.88 3.50
N ASN A 414 2.60 3.75 4.65
CA ASN A 414 3.23 3.33 5.89
C ASN A 414 2.45 2.13 6.48
N ALA A 415 2.69 0.94 5.96
CA ALA A 415 1.95 -0.25 6.38
C ALA A 415 2.49 -0.92 7.64
N ILE A 416 3.63 -0.48 8.21
CA ILE A 416 4.10 -0.98 9.51
C ILE A 416 3.65 -0.09 10.68
N GLY A 417 3.00 1.04 10.40
CA GLY A 417 2.49 1.94 11.42
C GLY A 417 3.61 2.61 12.24
N ASP A 418 4.74 2.94 11.60
CA ASP A 418 5.88 3.53 12.28
C ASP A 418 6.49 4.69 11.48
N PRO A 419 6.80 5.83 12.12
CA PRO A 419 7.36 7.01 11.47
C PRO A 419 8.69 6.78 10.76
N THR A 420 9.41 5.74 11.11
CA THR A 420 10.63 5.32 10.40
C THR A 420 10.41 5.22 8.89
N THR A 421 9.26 4.66 8.47
CA THR A 421 8.97 4.42 7.04
C THR A 421 8.27 5.58 6.35
N SER A 422 7.64 6.48 7.08
CA SER A 422 7.00 7.69 6.54
C SER A 422 7.90 8.91 6.72
N THR A 423 7.78 9.61 7.83
CA THR A 423 8.55 10.81 8.15
C THR A 423 10.06 10.57 8.03
N GLY A 424 10.57 9.45 8.57
CA GLY A 424 11.99 9.11 8.53
C GLY A 424 12.51 8.95 7.10
N PHE A 425 11.98 8.01 6.33
CA PHE A 425 12.51 7.76 4.98
C PHE A 425 12.23 8.91 4.00
N ALA A 426 11.10 9.60 4.16
CA ALA A 426 10.72 10.66 3.25
C ALA A 426 11.51 11.96 3.43
N THR A 427 12.05 12.23 4.63
CA THR A 427 12.64 13.53 4.97
C THR A 427 14.06 13.50 5.54
N TYR A 428 14.60 12.31 5.79
CA TYR A 428 15.97 12.15 6.26
C TYR A 428 16.94 12.29 5.08
N GLY A 429 17.74 13.36 5.02
CA GLY A 429 18.62 13.67 3.88
C GLY A 429 19.47 12.50 3.37
N PRO A 430 20.13 11.70 4.23
CA PRO A 430 20.88 10.51 3.78
C PRO A 430 20.03 9.37 3.22
N SER A 431 18.71 9.40 3.35
CA SER A 431 17.80 8.40 2.75
C SER A 431 17.74 8.57 1.22
N PRO A 432 17.81 7.49 0.44
CA PRO A 432 17.63 7.56 -1.02
C PRO A 432 16.21 7.95 -1.44
N HIS A 433 15.32 8.14 -0.49
CA HIS A 433 13.93 8.51 -0.70
C HIS A 433 13.65 9.98 -0.38
N SER A 434 14.51 10.65 0.40
CA SER A 434 14.42 12.07 0.68
C SER A 434 14.81 12.90 -0.54
N VAL A 435 14.21 14.07 -0.63
CA VAL A 435 14.54 15.10 -1.65
C VAL A 435 14.90 16.42 -0.99
N TRP A 436 15.06 16.42 0.31
CA TRP A 436 15.43 17.58 1.10
C TRP A 436 16.61 17.24 2.01
N ASP A 437 17.71 17.95 1.87
CA ASP A 437 18.88 17.80 2.74
C ASP A 437 18.92 18.93 3.79
N SER A 438 18.65 18.58 5.04
CA SER A 438 18.63 19.50 6.17
C SER A 438 19.39 18.92 7.34
N GLN A 439 20.47 19.61 7.76
CA GLN A 439 21.24 19.19 8.93
C GLN A 439 20.38 19.16 10.20
N ASP A 440 19.46 20.10 10.36
CA ASP A 440 18.54 20.14 11.51
C ASP A 440 17.67 18.87 11.56
N LEU A 441 17.13 18.42 10.41
CA LEU A 441 16.37 17.16 10.35
C LEU A 441 17.25 15.96 10.64
N ILE A 442 18.47 15.92 10.10
CA ILE A 442 19.43 14.85 10.37
C ILE A 442 19.71 14.76 11.87
N ASP A 443 19.96 15.89 12.53
CA ASP A 443 20.25 15.96 13.96
C ASP A 443 19.04 15.56 14.82
N MET A 444 17.83 15.88 14.40
CA MET A 444 16.60 15.47 15.09
C MET A 444 16.29 13.98 14.91
N ILE A 445 16.52 13.43 13.72
CA ILE A 445 16.14 12.05 13.36
C ILE A 445 17.18 11.03 13.83
N ASN A 446 18.49 11.33 13.74
CA ASN A 446 19.54 10.38 14.08
C ASN A 446 19.38 9.71 15.45
N PRO A 447 19.02 10.41 16.53
CA PRO A 447 18.81 9.78 17.83
C PRO A 447 17.64 8.77 17.83
N LEU A 448 16.64 8.98 16.96
CA LEU A 448 15.40 8.19 16.96
C LEU A 448 15.56 6.80 16.34
N TRP A 449 16.58 6.64 15.48
CA TRP A 449 16.88 5.32 14.86
C TRP A 449 17.26 4.25 15.88
N GLY A 450 17.82 4.64 17.02
CA GLY A 450 18.25 3.72 18.08
C GLY A 450 17.67 4.03 19.46
N GLU A 451 16.65 4.90 19.57
CA GLU A 451 16.02 5.24 20.85
C GLU A 451 15.31 4.02 21.45
N LYS A 452 15.72 3.65 22.65
CA LYS A 452 15.21 2.48 23.38
C LYS A 452 13.91 2.75 24.14
N ASP A 453 13.67 4.00 24.50
CA ASP A 453 12.46 4.43 25.18
C ASP A 453 11.40 4.82 24.14
N GLU A 454 10.37 3.99 23.97
CA GLU A 454 9.34 4.20 22.96
C GLU A 454 8.57 5.50 23.16
N THR A 455 8.34 5.93 24.41
CA THR A 455 7.68 7.21 24.68
C THR A 455 8.50 8.39 24.18
N LYS A 456 9.82 8.37 24.41
CA LYS A 456 10.72 9.40 23.91
C LYS A 456 10.85 9.35 22.41
N ARG A 457 10.89 8.15 21.83
CA ARG A 457 10.95 7.95 20.39
C ARG A 457 9.72 8.54 19.69
N VAL A 458 8.53 8.20 20.16
CA VAL A 458 7.27 8.75 19.63
C VAL A 458 7.21 10.27 19.79
N ALA A 459 7.59 10.80 20.94
CA ALA A 459 7.64 12.25 21.16
C ALA A 459 8.65 12.94 20.22
N GLY A 460 9.79 12.30 19.97
CA GLY A 460 10.79 12.78 19.01
C GLY A 460 10.24 12.85 17.59
N TRP A 461 9.56 11.81 17.12
CA TRP A 461 8.95 11.80 15.79
C TRP A 461 7.85 12.87 15.65
N LYS A 462 7.01 13.09 16.66
CA LYS A 462 6.04 14.21 16.68
C LYS A 462 6.73 15.57 16.55
N ALA A 463 7.89 15.74 17.22
CA ALA A 463 8.68 16.96 17.09
C ALA A 463 9.27 17.13 15.68
N VAL A 464 9.71 16.04 15.03
CA VAL A 464 10.18 16.06 13.64
C VAL A 464 9.04 16.46 12.69
N ASP A 465 7.87 15.84 12.80
CA ASP A 465 6.70 16.18 11.96
C ASP A 465 6.29 17.65 12.12
N LYS A 466 6.30 18.15 13.36
CA LYS A 466 6.03 19.57 13.64
C LYS A 466 7.05 20.47 12.94
N TYR A 467 8.32 20.14 13.04
CA TYR A 467 9.38 20.91 12.38
C TYR A 467 9.24 20.91 10.86
N ILE A 468 8.93 19.76 10.25
CA ILE A 468 8.66 19.63 8.81
C ILE A 468 7.50 20.55 8.39
N ALA A 469 6.42 20.56 9.16
CA ALA A 469 5.26 21.42 8.90
C ALA A 469 5.62 22.92 9.02
N GLU A 470 6.39 23.30 10.05
CA GLU A 470 6.86 24.69 10.26
C GLU A 470 7.80 25.16 9.14
N GLN A 471 8.66 24.28 8.63
CA GLN A 471 9.59 24.58 7.54
C GLN A 471 8.94 24.43 6.16
N ALA A 472 7.77 23.80 6.10
CA ALA A 472 7.04 23.45 4.87
C ALA A 472 7.93 22.69 3.86
N TYR A 473 8.68 21.67 4.32
CA TYR A 473 9.50 20.83 3.44
C TYR A 473 8.64 19.90 2.58
N VAL A 474 7.48 19.53 3.08
CA VAL A 474 6.48 18.71 2.40
C VAL A 474 5.12 19.37 2.54
N LEU A 475 4.27 19.23 1.55
CA LEU A 475 2.84 19.54 1.62
C LEU A 475 2.07 18.20 1.72
N PRO A 476 1.76 17.68 2.92
CA PRO A 476 0.82 16.59 3.06
C PRO A 476 -0.56 17.05 2.57
N LEU A 477 -1.24 16.23 1.80
CA LEU A 477 -2.51 16.61 1.16
C LEU A 477 -3.68 15.83 1.75
N ILE A 478 -3.64 14.52 1.56
CA ILE A 478 -4.77 13.64 1.84
C ILE A 478 -4.29 12.27 2.30
N GLN A 479 -5.08 11.63 3.15
CA GLN A 479 -5.06 10.18 3.33
C GLN A 479 -6.10 9.59 2.39
N TYR A 480 -5.71 8.61 1.57
CA TYR A 480 -6.61 7.96 0.63
C TYR A 480 -7.56 6.99 1.32
N ALA A 481 -8.77 6.89 0.77
CA ALA A 481 -9.68 5.78 1.05
C ALA A 481 -9.63 4.77 -0.11
N GLN A 482 -9.71 3.47 0.21
CA GLN A 482 -9.70 2.40 -0.77
C GLN A 482 -11.11 1.86 -1.00
N PRO A 483 -11.70 2.07 -2.18
CA PRO A 483 -13.00 1.48 -2.50
C PRO A 483 -12.86 -0.01 -2.79
N ILE A 484 -13.65 -0.81 -2.07
CA ILE A 484 -13.86 -2.24 -2.31
C ILE A 484 -15.34 -2.45 -2.57
N VAL A 485 -15.69 -3.10 -3.67
CA VAL A 485 -17.07 -3.52 -3.97
C VAL A 485 -17.14 -5.04 -4.00
N HIS A 486 -18.19 -5.58 -3.41
CA HIS A 486 -18.38 -7.02 -3.33
C HIS A 486 -19.87 -7.42 -3.47
N ALA A 487 -20.11 -8.66 -3.87
CA ALA A 487 -21.44 -9.25 -3.80
C ALA A 487 -21.90 -9.33 -2.33
N LYS A 488 -23.17 -9.10 -2.04
CA LYS A 488 -23.74 -9.18 -0.68
C LYS A 488 -23.58 -10.56 -0.04
N GLY A 489 -23.36 -11.59 -0.82
CA GLY A 489 -23.07 -12.96 -0.34
C GLY A 489 -21.62 -13.19 0.11
N VAL A 490 -20.77 -12.15 0.16
CA VAL A 490 -19.39 -12.23 0.61
C VAL A 490 -19.14 -11.15 1.65
N ASN A 491 -18.63 -11.54 2.82
CA ASN A 491 -18.10 -10.61 3.80
C ASN A 491 -16.63 -10.32 3.48
N VAL A 492 -16.27 -9.05 3.40
CA VAL A 492 -14.90 -8.59 3.13
C VAL A 492 -14.40 -7.77 4.31
N VAL A 493 -13.21 -8.11 4.81
CA VAL A 493 -12.52 -7.32 5.83
C VAL A 493 -11.52 -6.41 5.15
N GLN A 494 -11.68 -5.10 5.33
CA GLN A 494 -10.73 -4.12 4.81
C GLN A 494 -9.57 -3.94 5.77
N HIS A 495 -8.34 -4.03 5.24
CA HIS A 495 -7.11 -3.85 5.99
C HIS A 495 -6.59 -2.42 5.83
N VAL A 496 -6.14 -1.79 6.93
CA VAL A 496 -5.62 -0.41 6.92
C VAL A 496 -4.39 -0.28 5.99
N SER A 497 -3.58 -1.34 5.85
CA SER A 497 -2.46 -1.33 4.88
C SER A 497 -2.90 -1.27 3.41
N GLY A 498 -4.18 -1.43 3.09
CA GLY A 498 -4.68 -1.57 1.73
C GLY A 498 -4.55 -2.97 1.14
N ALA A 499 -4.04 -3.94 1.89
CA ALA A 499 -4.00 -5.34 1.46
C ALA A 499 -5.41 -5.95 1.46
N LEU A 500 -5.73 -6.70 0.41
CA LEU A 500 -6.97 -7.47 0.31
C LEU A 500 -6.65 -8.95 0.55
N LEU A 501 -7.09 -9.50 1.68
CA LEU A 501 -6.72 -10.84 2.14
C LEU A 501 -7.86 -11.84 1.92
N PRO A 502 -7.79 -12.72 0.91
CA PRO A 502 -8.83 -13.72 0.64
C PRO A 502 -9.11 -14.65 1.83
N ALA A 503 -8.10 -14.92 2.67
CA ALA A 503 -8.24 -15.77 3.85
C ALA A 503 -9.16 -15.19 4.94
N LEU A 504 -9.35 -13.86 4.95
CA LEU A 504 -10.25 -13.16 5.88
C LEU A 504 -11.67 -13.00 5.33
N MET A 505 -11.92 -13.43 4.09
CA MET A 505 -13.26 -13.35 3.49
C MET A 505 -14.08 -14.57 3.86
N THR A 506 -15.38 -14.35 4.08
CA THR A 506 -16.32 -15.43 4.40
C THR A 506 -17.61 -15.30 3.59
N PRO A 507 -18.34 -16.37 3.34
CA PRO A 507 -19.73 -16.26 2.92
C PRO A 507 -20.53 -15.43 3.94
N ALA A 508 -21.46 -14.59 3.45
CA ALA A 508 -22.31 -13.74 4.29
C ALA A 508 -23.56 -14.49 4.79
#